data_890f9df2b736b4bf500752374f5389a5
#
_entry.id   890f9df2b736b4bf500752374f5389a5
#
_cell.length_a   1.000
_cell.length_b   1.000
_cell.length_c   1.000
_cell.angle_alpha   90.00
_cell.angle_beta   90.00
_cell.angle_gamma   90.00
#
_symmetry.space_group_name_H-M   'P 1'
#
loop_
_entity.id
_entity.type
_entity.pdbx_description
1 polymer ?
#
loop_
_entity_poly.entity_id
_entity_poly.type
_entity_poly.pdbx_seq_one_letter_code
_entity_poly.pdbx_strand_id
1 'polypeptide(L)'
;MSDPVPVRVGWAVWAKRPDSRKDYSVLAASTEPLSAGEYASILAHFSPGNPPAEQGVPGSLPWLTISRVAVDDEPFIGLSIQVPTRDVDATGRHVIKASYYCFRYADIDQPPVSYSGLYEAVRGLKLGDVSGPALALTAAPLDVAALAAEVSEIGLPHVATTAALMLGGPVTVVGAETSTLDQRVQYLDAVAALLPFGYRAGYSAATWSEGSSGERIRLAFASRPRQGTSTIQWRTSPAEIRRDMPAAADYLGLLARALERRPDRLPAVIRHLAGDTTPRLFDEPWHAVASLQRFDFPSIVLDAAQAGSAEPAAIRRVFTQRRLTELDDAQRRQLLKNLIAIGDPQDWATVRQYFHELAGKASGEMFPTLADTGHRLLWAQPPSLLVREYVELAERYGLADDLLAALVVPPEPPARLVQARDLAAQMLTQRLRSGGTAAFPKTRRALGRNPVLACYVIAE
;
A
#
# COMPACT_ATOMS: atom_id res chain seq x y z
N MET A 1 -9.75 2.43 22.56
CA MET A 1 -10.61 3.35 21.80
C MET A 1 -9.82 4.62 21.60
N SER A 2 -9.63 5.05 20.34
CA SER A 2 -8.97 6.33 20.04
C SER A 2 -9.90 7.50 20.38
N ASP A 3 -9.34 8.64 20.76
CA ASP A 3 -10.12 9.84 21.08
C ASP A 3 -10.89 10.35 19.86
N PRO A 4 -12.13 10.85 20.02
CA PRO A 4 -12.90 11.44 18.96
C PRO A 4 -12.18 12.67 18.34
N VAL A 5 -12.29 12.83 17.02
CA VAL A 5 -11.65 13.88 16.27
C VAL A 5 -12.60 15.10 16.23
N PRO A 6 -12.20 16.27 16.71
CA PRO A 6 -12.99 17.49 16.56
C PRO A 6 -12.97 17.94 15.11
N VAL A 7 -14.14 18.22 14.54
CA VAL A 7 -14.29 18.67 13.15
C VAL A 7 -15.18 19.89 13.07
N ARG A 8 -14.78 20.89 12.27
CA ARG A 8 -15.62 22.03 11.94
C ARG A 8 -16.31 21.79 10.62
N VAL A 9 -17.65 21.88 10.60
CA VAL A 9 -18.47 21.43 9.49
C VAL A 9 -19.31 22.56 8.95
N GLY A 10 -19.04 22.96 7.70
CA GLY A 10 -19.94 23.78 6.95
C GLY A 10 -21.19 23.00 6.54
N TRP A 11 -22.31 23.67 6.34
CA TRP A 11 -23.55 22.98 6.02
C TRP A 11 -24.45 23.81 5.10
N ALA A 12 -25.30 23.08 4.33
CA ALA A 12 -26.38 23.73 3.54
C ALA A 12 -27.60 22.80 3.46
N VAL A 13 -28.77 23.41 3.36
CA VAL A 13 -30.04 22.76 3.03
C VAL A 13 -30.38 23.10 1.59
N TRP A 14 -30.47 22.07 0.75
CA TRP A 14 -30.86 22.20 -0.66
C TRP A 14 -32.19 21.52 -0.88
N ALA A 15 -33.17 22.26 -1.33
CA ALA A 15 -34.48 21.74 -1.64
C ALA A 15 -35.25 22.64 -2.60
N LYS A 16 -36.39 22.18 -3.01
CA LYS A 16 -37.41 22.94 -3.70
C LYS A 16 -38.45 23.42 -2.66
N ARG A 17 -38.93 24.65 -2.76
CA ARG A 17 -40.04 25.10 -1.90
C ARG A 17 -41.30 24.35 -2.30
N PRO A 18 -42.15 23.91 -1.33
CA PRO A 18 -43.44 23.33 -1.63
C PRO A 18 -44.26 24.21 -2.56
N ASP A 19 -45.07 23.61 -3.39
CA ASP A 19 -45.97 24.27 -4.38
C ASP A 19 -45.26 25.24 -5.37
N SER A 20 -43.93 25.20 -5.40
CA SER A 20 -43.12 26.10 -6.25
C SER A 20 -42.86 25.48 -7.63
N ARG A 21 -42.90 26.31 -8.66
CA ARG A 21 -42.40 26.02 -10.01
C ARG A 21 -40.91 26.34 -10.15
N LYS A 22 -40.29 27.01 -9.15
CA LYS A 22 -38.86 27.29 -9.18
C LYS A 22 -38.07 26.00 -8.96
N ASP A 23 -36.89 26.00 -9.50
CA ASP A 23 -35.98 24.84 -9.35
C ASP A 23 -35.37 24.79 -7.95
N TYR A 24 -34.62 23.69 -7.69
CA TYR A 24 -33.89 23.49 -6.43
C TYR A 24 -32.94 24.65 -6.15
N SER A 25 -32.82 25.01 -4.88
CA SER A 25 -31.93 26.09 -4.43
C SER A 25 -31.43 25.83 -2.99
N VAL A 26 -30.37 26.51 -2.58
CA VAL A 26 -29.97 26.59 -1.17
C VAL A 26 -31.02 27.38 -0.43
N LEU A 27 -31.69 26.76 0.55
CA LEU A 27 -32.71 27.40 1.38
C LEU A 27 -32.09 28.05 2.63
N ALA A 28 -31.07 27.39 3.21
CA ALA A 28 -30.29 27.87 4.33
C ALA A 28 -28.87 27.27 4.24
N ALA A 29 -27.88 27.97 4.77
CA ALA A 29 -26.50 27.48 4.78
C ALA A 29 -25.71 28.09 5.95
N SER A 30 -24.59 27.47 6.28
CA SER A 30 -23.58 28.09 7.12
C SER A 30 -22.93 29.26 6.39
N THR A 31 -22.51 30.30 7.17
CA THR A 31 -21.84 31.47 6.64
C THR A 31 -20.39 31.23 6.22
N GLU A 32 -19.87 30.07 6.55
CA GLU A 32 -18.52 29.58 6.26
C GLU A 32 -18.50 28.05 6.23
N PRO A 33 -17.52 27.38 5.59
CA PRO A 33 -16.41 27.94 4.81
C PRO A 33 -16.82 28.38 3.40
N LEU A 34 -18.06 28.09 2.96
CA LEU A 34 -18.55 28.30 1.61
C LEU A 34 -19.71 29.29 1.61
N SER A 35 -19.84 30.07 0.54
CA SER A 35 -21.01 30.84 0.26
C SER A 35 -22.21 30.01 -0.23
N ALA A 36 -23.43 30.53 -0.14
CA ALA A 36 -24.62 29.87 -0.66
C ALA A 36 -24.52 29.55 -2.17
N GLY A 37 -23.81 30.37 -2.95
CA GLY A 37 -23.58 30.15 -4.38
C GLY A 37 -22.64 28.99 -4.64
N GLU A 38 -21.59 28.84 -3.85
CA GLU A 38 -20.65 27.71 -3.94
C GLU A 38 -21.35 26.42 -3.54
N TYR A 39 -22.12 26.40 -2.46
CA TYR A 39 -22.94 25.23 -2.11
C TYR A 39 -23.89 24.85 -3.25
N ALA A 40 -24.54 25.80 -3.87
CA ALA A 40 -25.45 25.55 -5.00
C ALA A 40 -24.69 24.93 -6.19
N SER A 41 -23.52 25.44 -6.53
CA SER A 41 -22.69 24.94 -7.61
C SER A 41 -22.24 23.47 -7.35
N ILE A 42 -21.78 23.17 -6.12
CA ILE A 42 -21.36 21.83 -5.74
C ILE A 42 -22.52 20.85 -5.84
N LEU A 43 -23.66 21.19 -5.25
CA LEU A 43 -24.83 20.31 -5.24
C LEU A 43 -25.38 20.05 -6.65
N ALA A 44 -25.31 21.03 -7.55
CA ALA A 44 -25.69 20.84 -8.94
C ALA A 44 -24.74 19.89 -9.69
N HIS A 45 -23.42 19.92 -9.40
CA HIS A 45 -22.42 19.09 -10.07
C HIS A 45 -22.35 17.65 -9.56
N PHE A 46 -22.74 17.41 -8.30
CA PHE A 46 -22.69 16.11 -7.65
C PHE A 46 -24.10 15.57 -7.32
N SER A 47 -25.12 16.05 -8.00
CA SER A 47 -26.46 15.47 -7.88
C SER A 47 -26.51 14.08 -8.50
N PRO A 48 -27.03 13.07 -7.82
CA PRO A 48 -27.11 11.70 -8.34
C PRO A 48 -28.22 11.52 -9.40
N GLY A 49 -28.91 12.58 -9.80
CA GLY A 49 -30.06 12.52 -10.70
C GLY A 49 -31.39 12.21 -9.97
N ASN A 50 -32.39 11.78 -10.70
CA ASN A 50 -33.68 11.41 -10.11
C ASN A 50 -33.58 10.03 -9.43
N PRO A 51 -34.20 9.85 -8.25
CA PRO A 51 -34.28 8.56 -7.61
C PRO A 51 -35.13 7.60 -8.48
N PRO A 52 -34.95 6.27 -8.37
CA PRO A 52 -35.91 5.33 -8.92
C PRO A 52 -37.30 5.63 -8.38
N ALA A 53 -38.35 5.38 -9.17
CA ALA A 53 -39.74 5.66 -8.78
C ALA A 53 -40.11 5.04 -7.43
N GLU A 54 -39.59 3.85 -7.12
CA GLU A 54 -39.77 3.12 -5.87
C GLU A 54 -39.05 3.77 -4.66
N GLN A 55 -37.99 4.54 -4.91
CA GLN A 55 -37.20 5.21 -3.87
C GLN A 55 -37.47 6.71 -3.76
N GLY A 56 -38.24 7.28 -4.68
CA GLY A 56 -38.64 8.69 -4.67
C GLY A 56 -39.84 8.99 -3.79
N VAL A 57 -40.35 8.03 -3.01
CA VAL A 57 -41.51 8.19 -2.15
C VAL A 57 -41.11 8.45 -0.69
N PRO A 58 -41.91 9.18 0.10
CA PRO A 58 -41.65 9.41 1.50
C PRO A 58 -41.51 8.10 2.27
N GLY A 59 -40.44 8.02 3.10
CA GLY A 59 -40.11 6.80 3.87
C GLY A 59 -39.23 5.79 3.14
N SER A 60 -38.86 6.03 1.88
CA SER A 60 -37.81 5.27 1.22
C SER A 60 -36.42 5.60 1.82
N LEU A 61 -35.43 4.71 1.54
CA LEU A 61 -34.09 4.92 2.02
C LEU A 61 -33.54 6.28 1.57
N PRO A 62 -32.84 7.02 2.47
CA PRO A 62 -32.02 8.14 2.03
C PRO A 62 -30.91 7.62 1.12
N TRP A 63 -30.41 8.47 0.24
CA TRP A 63 -29.14 8.20 -0.45
C TRP A 63 -28.11 9.25 -0.13
N LEU A 64 -26.88 8.86 -0.25
CA LEU A 64 -25.74 9.65 0.16
C LEU A 64 -24.84 9.91 -1.04
N THR A 65 -24.36 11.13 -1.16
CA THR A 65 -23.35 11.51 -2.15
C THR A 65 -22.15 12.13 -1.45
N ILE A 66 -20.96 11.64 -1.80
CA ILE A 66 -19.68 12.21 -1.40
C ILE A 66 -19.19 13.05 -2.57
N SER A 67 -18.82 14.30 -2.31
CA SER A 67 -18.29 15.22 -3.30
C SER A 67 -16.90 15.71 -2.92
N ARG A 68 -16.04 15.88 -3.91
CA ARG A 68 -14.79 16.62 -3.75
C ARG A 68 -15.07 18.11 -3.88
N VAL A 69 -14.47 18.91 -3.04
CA VAL A 69 -14.56 20.37 -3.07
C VAL A 69 -13.17 20.94 -2.89
N ALA A 70 -12.87 22.04 -3.57
CA ALA A 70 -11.66 22.83 -3.36
C ALA A 70 -12.08 24.29 -3.22
N VAL A 71 -11.57 24.96 -2.21
CA VAL A 71 -11.76 26.38 -1.95
C VAL A 71 -10.38 26.99 -1.72
N ASP A 72 -9.98 27.95 -2.53
CA ASP A 72 -8.65 28.57 -2.47
C ASP A 72 -7.52 27.52 -2.41
N ASP A 73 -7.61 26.49 -3.27
CA ASP A 73 -6.71 25.32 -3.35
C ASP A 73 -6.73 24.41 -2.11
N GLU A 74 -7.52 24.71 -1.11
CA GLU A 74 -7.70 23.86 0.05
C GLU A 74 -8.77 22.79 -0.23
N PRO A 75 -8.45 21.47 -0.01
CA PRO A 75 -9.42 20.41 -0.24
C PRO A 75 -10.40 20.27 0.90
N PHE A 76 -11.66 20.04 0.54
CA PHE A 76 -12.75 19.69 1.44
C PHE A 76 -13.46 18.43 0.95
N ILE A 77 -14.09 17.71 1.86
CA ILE A 77 -15.00 16.59 1.56
C ILE A 77 -16.42 17.02 1.83
N GLY A 78 -17.27 16.94 0.81
CA GLY A 78 -18.69 17.17 0.94
C GLY A 78 -19.46 15.86 1.13
N LEU A 79 -20.44 15.86 2.02
CA LEU A 79 -21.35 14.75 2.27
C LEU A 79 -22.79 15.26 2.15
N SER A 80 -23.54 14.75 1.17
CA SER A 80 -24.95 15.09 0.98
C SER A 80 -25.84 13.91 1.36
N ILE A 81 -26.78 14.13 2.27
CA ILE A 81 -27.82 13.15 2.63
C ILE A 81 -29.12 13.63 2.01
N GLN A 82 -29.69 12.85 1.10
CA GLN A 82 -30.87 13.19 0.33
C GLN A 82 -32.04 12.31 0.76
N VAL A 83 -33.18 12.94 1.07
CA VAL A 83 -34.39 12.26 1.56
C VAL A 83 -35.60 12.78 0.81
N PRO A 84 -36.51 11.90 0.34
CA PRO A 84 -37.82 12.30 -0.16
C PRO A 84 -38.66 12.84 1.00
N THR A 85 -39.28 14.02 0.79
CA THR A 85 -40.19 14.60 1.77
C THR A 85 -41.63 14.26 1.44
N ARG A 86 -42.54 14.63 2.35
CA ARG A 86 -43.99 14.56 2.08
C ARG A 86 -44.50 15.74 1.24
N ASP A 87 -43.70 16.79 1.13
CA ASP A 87 -44.03 17.95 0.33
C ASP A 87 -44.00 17.61 -1.16
N VAL A 88 -44.84 18.25 -1.92
CA VAL A 88 -44.88 18.15 -3.38
C VAL A 88 -44.60 19.48 -4.03
N ASP A 89 -44.03 19.47 -5.21
CA ASP A 89 -43.86 20.64 -6.03
C ASP A 89 -45.14 20.97 -6.82
N ALA A 90 -45.17 22.10 -7.53
CA ALA A 90 -46.31 22.49 -8.35
C ALA A 90 -46.66 21.51 -9.48
N THR A 91 -45.85 20.46 -9.70
CA THR A 91 -46.14 19.36 -10.66
C THR A 91 -46.60 18.08 -9.99
N GLY A 92 -46.79 18.10 -8.66
CA GLY A 92 -47.22 16.93 -7.87
C GLY A 92 -46.11 15.91 -7.57
N ARG A 93 -44.84 16.26 -7.81
CA ARG A 93 -43.69 15.40 -7.49
C ARG A 93 -43.19 15.64 -6.08
N HIS A 94 -42.87 14.58 -5.36
CA HIS A 94 -42.25 14.71 -4.04
C HIS A 94 -40.94 15.50 -4.12
N VAL A 95 -40.77 16.43 -3.18
CA VAL A 95 -39.56 17.23 -3.04
C VAL A 95 -38.47 16.39 -2.37
N ILE A 96 -37.29 16.40 -2.93
CA ILE A 96 -36.11 15.81 -2.31
C ILE A 96 -35.39 16.89 -1.49
N LYS A 97 -35.20 16.66 -0.20
CA LYS A 97 -34.40 17.54 0.66
C LYS A 97 -33.00 16.95 0.80
N ALA A 98 -32.00 17.73 0.44
CA ALA A 98 -30.59 17.38 0.69
C ALA A 98 -30.05 18.18 1.87
N SER A 99 -29.53 17.47 2.87
CA SER A 99 -28.71 18.05 3.93
C SER A 99 -27.25 17.84 3.52
N TYR A 100 -26.53 18.92 3.26
CA TYR A 100 -25.15 18.91 2.83
C TYR A 100 -24.23 19.33 3.95
N TYR A 101 -23.11 18.65 4.09
CA TYR A 101 -22.08 18.89 5.09
C TYR A 101 -20.72 18.97 4.41
N CYS A 102 -19.89 19.95 4.79
CA CYS A 102 -18.59 20.23 4.20
C CYS A 102 -17.51 20.16 5.28
N PHE A 103 -16.61 19.19 5.15
CA PHE A 103 -15.53 18.92 6.09
C PHE A 103 -14.20 19.39 5.47
N ARG A 104 -13.40 20.12 6.24
CA ARG A 104 -12.05 20.48 5.85
C ARG A 104 -11.19 19.22 5.83
N TYR A 105 -10.43 18.98 4.76
CA TYR A 105 -9.60 17.78 4.66
C TYR A 105 -8.57 17.69 5.78
N ALA A 106 -7.92 18.83 6.13
CA ALA A 106 -6.94 18.91 7.19
C ALA A 106 -7.47 18.59 8.60
N ASP A 107 -8.81 18.64 8.82
CA ASP A 107 -9.43 18.28 10.10
C ASP A 107 -9.67 16.76 10.21
N ILE A 108 -9.52 16.01 9.11
CA ILE A 108 -9.88 14.60 9.02
C ILE A 108 -8.75 13.69 8.52
N ASP A 109 -7.57 14.23 8.26
CA ASP A 109 -6.42 13.47 7.76
C ASP A 109 -5.47 12.99 8.85
N GLN A 110 -5.44 13.66 10.03
CA GLN A 110 -4.57 13.35 11.16
C GLN A 110 -5.26 13.58 12.52
N PRO A 111 -5.84 12.53 13.14
CA PRO A 111 -5.95 11.16 12.67
C PRO A 111 -6.96 10.99 11.53
N PRO A 112 -6.73 10.01 10.62
CA PRO A 112 -7.65 9.74 9.52
C PRO A 112 -9.06 9.43 10.01
N VAL A 113 -10.08 9.96 9.29
CA VAL A 113 -11.50 9.68 9.56
C VAL A 113 -12.12 8.97 8.35
N SER A 114 -12.95 7.95 8.58
CA SER A 114 -13.66 7.22 7.52
C SER A 114 -14.91 7.95 7.05
N TYR A 115 -15.45 7.58 5.87
CA TYR A 115 -16.73 8.13 5.40
C TYR A 115 -17.89 7.71 6.30
N SER A 116 -17.87 6.47 6.82
CA SER A 116 -18.83 6.02 7.83
C SER A 116 -18.73 6.87 9.08
N GLY A 117 -17.53 7.21 9.55
CA GLY A 117 -17.33 8.09 10.69
C GLY A 117 -17.87 9.50 10.47
N LEU A 118 -17.68 10.06 9.27
CA LEU A 118 -18.28 11.36 8.90
C LEU A 118 -19.82 11.28 8.81
N TYR A 119 -20.34 10.21 8.23
CA TYR A 119 -21.79 9.99 8.12
C TYR A 119 -22.44 9.85 9.49
N GLU A 120 -21.85 9.04 10.39
CA GLU A 120 -22.34 8.88 11.75
C GLU A 120 -22.38 10.20 12.54
N ALA A 121 -21.38 11.06 12.36
CA ALA A 121 -21.31 12.35 13.01
C ALA A 121 -22.48 13.30 12.61
N VAL A 122 -23.08 13.10 11.42
CA VAL A 122 -24.08 14.04 10.88
C VAL A 122 -25.46 13.45 10.64
N ARG A 123 -25.63 12.12 10.54
CA ARG A 123 -26.89 11.46 10.12
C ARG A 123 -28.12 11.82 10.98
N GLY A 124 -27.91 12.14 12.26
CA GLY A 124 -28.96 12.49 13.20
C GLY A 124 -29.26 13.99 13.30
N LEU A 125 -28.48 14.83 12.59
CA LEU A 125 -28.60 16.27 12.72
C LEU A 125 -29.80 16.80 11.94
N LYS A 126 -30.53 17.73 12.56
CA LYS A 126 -31.59 18.53 11.91
C LYS A 126 -31.04 19.91 11.63
N LEU A 127 -30.76 20.17 10.37
CA LEU A 127 -30.36 21.52 9.95
C LEU A 127 -31.57 22.49 10.01
N GLY A 128 -31.31 23.68 10.50
CA GLY A 128 -32.34 24.74 10.57
C GLY A 128 -32.68 25.32 9.19
N ASP A 129 -33.78 26.05 9.13
CA ASP A 129 -34.23 26.74 7.91
C ASP A 129 -33.68 28.19 7.81
N VAL A 130 -32.77 28.56 8.75
CA VAL A 130 -32.12 29.88 8.79
C VAL A 130 -30.60 29.65 8.77
N SER A 131 -29.92 30.45 7.94
CA SER A 131 -28.45 30.41 7.85
C SER A 131 -27.81 30.79 9.18
N GLY A 132 -26.67 30.14 9.50
CA GLY A 132 -26.00 30.26 10.79
C GLY A 132 -24.49 29.95 10.72
N PRO A 133 -23.83 29.80 11.84
CA PRO A 133 -22.40 29.41 11.86
C PRO A 133 -22.19 27.98 11.41
N ALA A 134 -20.92 27.62 11.11
CA ALA A 134 -20.51 26.27 10.96
C ALA A 134 -20.72 25.46 12.26
N LEU A 135 -20.95 24.16 12.14
CA LEU A 135 -21.15 23.28 13.28
C LEU A 135 -19.80 22.79 13.85
N ALA A 136 -19.72 22.67 15.17
CA ALA A 136 -18.62 21.99 15.85
C ALA A 136 -19.09 20.58 16.24
N LEU A 137 -18.48 19.56 15.65
CA LEU A 137 -18.84 18.16 15.83
C LEU A 137 -17.61 17.34 16.21
N THR A 138 -17.85 16.07 16.53
CA THR A 138 -16.80 15.08 16.70
C THR A 138 -17.07 13.90 15.79
N ALA A 139 -16.02 13.38 15.13
CA ALA A 139 -16.07 12.19 14.31
C ALA A 139 -15.20 11.08 14.91
N ALA A 140 -15.57 9.84 14.72
CA ALA A 140 -14.73 8.71 15.12
C ALA A 140 -13.52 8.59 14.19
N PRO A 141 -12.29 8.40 14.72
CA PRO A 141 -11.14 8.11 13.89
C PRO A 141 -11.33 6.77 13.18
N LEU A 142 -10.59 6.60 12.07
CA LEU A 142 -10.62 5.39 11.26
C LEU A 142 -10.20 4.17 12.08
N ASP A 143 -11.06 3.17 12.14
CA ASP A 143 -10.78 1.88 12.77
C ASP A 143 -10.26 0.88 11.73
N VAL A 144 -8.94 0.69 11.75
CA VAL A 144 -8.26 -0.23 10.82
C VAL A 144 -8.75 -1.67 10.95
N ALA A 145 -9.07 -2.12 12.19
CA ALA A 145 -9.50 -3.50 12.41
C ALA A 145 -10.93 -3.73 11.90
N ALA A 146 -11.82 -2.78 12.17
CA ALA A 146 -13.19 -2.81 11.64
C ALA A 146 -13.20 -2.78 10.10
N LEU A 147 -12.44 -1.89 9.48
CA LEU A 147 -12.33 -1.83 8.01
C LEU A 147 -11.74 -3.11 7.39
N ALA A 148 -10.74 -3.72 8.03
CA ALA A 148 -10.21 -4.99 7.55
C ALA A 148 -11.24 -6.12 7.64
N ALA A 149 -12.05 -6.13 8.69
CA ALA A 149 -13.16 -7.08 8.82
C ALA A 149 -14.23 -6.85 7.73
N GLU A 150 -14.62 -5.60 7.47
CA GLU A 150 -15.56 -5.23 6.41
C GLU A 150 -15.07 -5.63 5.02
N VAL A 151 -13.80 -5.32 4.69
CA VAL A 151 -13.18 -5.73 3.41
C VAL A 151 -13.22 -7.25 3.25
N SER A 152 -12.96 -7.99 4.36
CA SER A 152 -12.99 -9.46 4.34
C SER A 152 -14.41 -10.02 4.16
N GLU A 153 -15.41 -9.41 4.82
CA GLU A 153 -16.84 -9.81 4.73
C GLU A 153 -17.41 -9.53 3.34
N ILE A 154 -17.12 -8.37 2.76
CA ILE A 154 -17.55 -8.01 1.40
C ILE A 154 -16.83 -8.88 0.36
N GLY A 155 -15.60 -9.27 0.63
CA GLY A 155 -14.73 -10.05 -0.23
C GLY A 155 -13.56 -9.21 -0.78
N LEU A 156 -12.36 -9.48 -0.26
CA LEU A 156 -11.14 -8.75 -0.64
C LEU A 156 -10.93 -8.63 -2.16
N PRO A 157 -11.08 -9.68 -3.00
CA PRO A 157 -10.90 -9.55 -4.45
C PRO A 157 -11.86 -8.55 -5.08
N HIS A 158 -13.10 -8.50 -4.60
CA HIS A 158 -14.13 -7.59 -5.10
C HIS A 158 -13.81 -6.13 -4.77
N VAL A 159 -13.48 -5.85 -3.50
CA VAL A 159 -13.11 -4.51 -3.03
C VAL A 159 -11.81 -4.02 -3.67
N ALA A 160 -10.78 -4.89 -3.75
CA ALA A 160 -9.50 -4.57 -4.35
C ALA A 160 -9.61 -4.25 -5.85
N THR A 161 -10.41 -5.04 -6.59
CA THR A 161 -10.66 -4.77 -8.01
C THR A 161 -11.36 -3.43 -8.20
N THR A 162 -12.34 -3.10 -7.34
CA THR A 162 -13.04 -1.81 -7.42
C THR A 162 -12.09 -0.65 -7.14
N ALA A 163 -11.26 -0.74 -6.10
CA ALA A 163 -10.25 0.28 -5.77
C ALA A 163 -9.26 0.47 -6.94
N ALA A 164 -8.79 -0.62 -7.53
CA ALA A 164 -7.89 -0.58 -8.69
C ALA A 164 -8.55 0.06 -9.92
N LEU A 165 -9.79 -0.33 -10.26
CA LEU A 165 -10.55 0.24 -11.38
C LEU A 165 -10.76 1.74 -11.23
N MET A 166 -10.95 2.23 -10.00
CA MET A 166 -11.08 3.66 -9.76
C MET A 166 -9.81 4.46 -10.12
N LEU A 167 -8.64 3.85 -10.08
CA LEU A 167 -7.42 4.49 -10.59
C LEU A 167 -7.44 4.66 -12.10
N GLY A 168 -8.11 3.77 -12.82
CA GLY A 168 -8.26 3.84 -14.28
C GLY A 168 -9.41 4.72 -14.76
N GLY A 169 -10.46 4.93 -13.95
CA GLY A 169 -11.64 5.68 -14.39
C GLY A 169 -12.83 5.56 -13.43
N PRO A 170 -13.99 6.11 -13.81
CA PRO A 170 -15.20 5.97 -13.02
C PRO A 170 -15.71 4.52 -13.00
N VAL A 171 -16.33 4.13 -11.88
CA VAL A 171 -16.84 2.79 -11.63
C VAL A 171 -18.33 2.84 -11.29
N THR A 172 -19.11 1.92 -11.83
CA THR A 172 -20.52 1.71 -11.49
C THR A 172 -20.72 0.34 -10.86
N VAL A 173 -21.33 0.30 -9.69
CA VAL A 173 -21.77 -0.92 -9.00
C VAL A 173 -23.24 -1.15 -9.33
N VAL A 174 -23.57 -2.31 -9.90
CA VAL A 174 -24.94 -2.69 -10.25
C VAL A 174 -25.41 -3.93 -9.49
N GLY A 175 -26.72 -4.15 -9.39
CA GLY A 175 -27.30 -5.33 -8.73
C GLY A 175 -27.32 -5.20 -7.18
N ALA A 176 -27.28 -3.97 -6.67
CA ALA A 176 -27.29 -3.69 -5.23
C ALA A 176 -28.64 -3.15 -4.72
N GLU A 177 -29.74 -3.42 -5.43
CA GLU A 177 -31.07 -2.84 -5.13
C GLU A 177 -31.55 -3.22 -3.73
N THR A 178 -31.25 -4.43 -3.27
CA THR A 178 -31.66 -4.94 -1.94
C THR A 178 -30.73 -4.55 -0.80
N SER A 179 -29.60 -3.89 -1.09
CA SER A 179 -28.66 -3.48 -0.05
C SER A 179 -29.15 -2.24 0.71
N THR A 180 -28.87 -2.20 2.01
CA THR A 180 -29.17 -1.04 2.88
C THR A 180 -28.22 0.12 2.58
N LEU A 181 -28.59 1.33 3.05
CA LEU A 181 -27.67 2.48 2.96
C LEU A 181 -26.36 2.20 3.69
N ASP A 182 -26.42 1.64 4.89
CA ASP A 182 -25.23 1.35 5.70
C ASP A 182 -24.29 0.37 4.97
N GLN A 183 -24.82 -0.69 4.35
CA GLN A 183 -24.02 -1.61 3.54
C GLN A 183 -23.33 -0.92 2.35
N ARG A 184 -24.01 0.04 1.71
CA ARG A 184 -23.39 0.80 0.61
C ARG A 184 -22.32 1.75 1.12
N VAL A 185 -22.55 2.43 2.26
CA VAL A 185 -21.55 3.31 2.88
C VAL A 185 -20.34 2.52 3.34
N GLN A 186 -20.52 1.35 3.97
CA GLN A 186 -19.45 0.43 4.33
C GLN A 186 -18.64 -0.01 3.11
N TYR A 187 -19.30 -0.32 1.99
CA TYR A 187 -18.60 -0.63 0.74
C TYR A 187 -17.76 0.53 0.23
N LEU A 188 -18.29 1.77 0.25
CA LEU A 188 -17.52 2.96 -0.14
C LEU A 188 -16.27 3.14 0.73
N ASP A 189 -16.40 2.91 2.04
CA ASP A 189 -15.26 2.96 2.97
C ASP A 189 -14.26 1.83 2.74
N ALA A 190 -14.74 0.61 2.53
CA ALA A 190 -13.88 -0.55 2.24
C ALA A 190 -13.05 -0.32 0.96
N VAL A 191 -13.67 0.22 -0.10
CA VAL A 191 -12.97 0.57 -1.34
C VAL A 191 -11.95 1.70 -1.08
N ALA A 192 -12.34 2.74 -0.35
CA ALA A 192 -11.46 3.85 -0.02
C ALA A 192 -10.31 3.46 0.92
N ALA A 193 -10.50 2.44 1.78
CA ALA A 193 -9.48 1.92 2.68
C ALA A 193 -8.35 1.18 1.93
N LEU A 194 -8.63 0.66 0.75
CA LEU A 194 -7.65 0.05 -0.15
C LEU A 194 -7.04 1.06 -1.14
N LEU A 195 -7.15 2.36 -0.89
CA LEU A 195 -6.45 3.44 -1.60
C LEU A 195 -5.70 4.30 -0.59
N PRO A 196 -4.56 4.94 -0.95
CA PRO A 196 -3.93 5.94 -0.11
C PRO A 196 -4.95 7.00 0.35
N PHE A 197 -4.92 7.34 1.63
CA PHE A 197 -5.92 8.24 2.23
C PHE A 197 -6.01 9.59 1.48
N GLY A 198 -4.89 10.06 0.94
CA GLY A 198 -4.81 11.27 0.14
C GLY A 198 -5.79 11.34 -1.04
N TYR A 199 -6.17 10.19 -1.62
CA TYR A 199 -7.17 10.16 -2.70
C TYR A 199 -8.57 10.54 -2.25
N ARG A 200 -8.86 10.59 -0.93
CA ARG A 200 -10.14 11.10 -0.43
C ARG A 200 -10.37 12.56 -0.80
N ALA A 201 -9.33 13.35 -0.97
CA ALA A 201 -9.42 14.71 -1.49
C ALA A 201 -9.98 14.81 -2.92
N GLY A 202 -9.75 13.75 -3.72
CA GLY A 202 -10.27 13.64 -5.09
C GLY A 202 -11.46 12.70 -5.25
N TYR A 203 -11.90 12.05 -4.15
CA TYR A 203 -12.94 11.04 -4.18
C TYR A 203 -14.33 11.65 -4.32
N SER A 204 -15.12 11.06 -5.21
CA SER A 204 -16.56 11.35 -5.30
C SER A 204 -17.32 10.05 -5.43
N ALA A 205 -18.37 9.87 -4.66
CA ALA A 205 -19.16 8.66 -4.67
C ALA A 205 -20.64 8.92 -4.40
N ALA A 206 -21.49 7.99 -4.83
CA ALA A 206 -22.92 8.04 -4.54
C ALA A 206 -23.46 6.62 -4.27
N THR A 207 -24.29 6.53 -3.23
CA THR A 207 -25.01 5.26 -2.94
C THR A 207 -26.17 5.02 -3.90
N TRP A 208 -26.44 5.97 -4.77
CA TRP A 208 -27.34 5.89 -5.90
C TRP A 208 -26.95 6.88 -6.99
N SER A 209 -27.13 6.52 -8.27
CA SER A 209 -27.03 7.43 -9.42
C SER A 209 -27.97 6.93 -10.53
N GLU A 210 -28.67 7.84 -11.21
CA GLU A 210 -29.59 7.51 -12.30
C GLU A 210 -28.89 6.95 -13.55
N GLY A 211 -27.61 7.20 -13.72
CA GLY A 211 -26.80 6.64 -14.81
C GLY A 211 -26.80 7.43 -16.11
N SER A 212 -27.64 8.42 -16.27
CA SER A 212 -27.78 9.23 -17.52
C SER A 212 -27.02 10.56 -17.48
N SER A 213 -26.43 10.90 -16.35
CA SER A 213 -25.97 12.25 -16.07
C SER A 213 -24.47 12.44 -16.27
N GLY A 214 -24.11 13.64 -16.69
CA GLY A 214 -22.73 14.15 -16.73
C GLY A 214 -22.11 14.37 -15.36
N GLU A 215 -22.59 13.66 -14.34
CA GLU A 215 -22.14 13.76 -12.96
C GLU A 215 -20.68 13.33 -12.80
N ARG A 216 -19.96 14.13 -12.05
CA ARG A 216 -18.54 13.88 -11.77
C ARG A 216 -18.33 12.83 -10.65
N ILE A 217 -19.23 11.83 -10.56
CA ILE A 217 -19.19 10.80 -9.53
C ILE A 217 -18.31 9.65 -9.99
N ARG A 218 -17.23 9.39 -9.23
CA ARG A 218 -16.24 8.39 -9.58
C ARG A 218 -16.65 6.97 -9.23
N LEU A 219 -17.32 6.77 -8.10
CA LEU A 219 -17.89 5.48 -7.70
C LEU A 219 -19.38 5.63 -7.41
N ALA A 220 -20.25 4.94 -8.14
CA ALA A 220 -21.68 5.04 -7.92
C ALA A 220 -22.38 3.69 -7.96
N PHE A 221 -23.37 3.52 -7.10
CA PHE A 221 -24.37 2.48 -7.24
C PHE A 221 -25.43 2.94 -8.23
N ALA A 222 -25.83 2.05 -9.13
CA ALA A 222 -26.89 2.32 -10.11
C ALA A 222 -27.62 1.04 -10.48
N SER A 223 -28.86 1.14 -10.98
CA SER A 223 -29.62 -0.01 -11.50
C SER A 223 -29.10 -0.52 -12.84
N ARG A 224 -28.35 0.32 -13.58
CA ARG A 224 -27.79 0.03 -14.90
C ARG A 224 -26.36 0.59 -15.00
N PRO A 225 -25.50 -0.05 -15.84
CA PRO A 225 -24.18 0.51 -16.12
C PRO A 225 -24.26 1.93 -16.67
N ARG A 226 -23.43 2.82 -16.16
CA ARG A 226 -23.29 4.19 -16.69
C ARG A 226 -22.35 4.17 -17.88
N GLN A 227 -22.62 5.01 -18.87
CA GLN A 227 -21.77 5.14 -20.05
C GLN A 227 -20.36 5.61 -19.67
N GLY A 228 -19.33 4.99 -20.26
CA GLY A 228 -17.93 5.37 -20.01
C GLY A 228 -17.37 4.94 -18.66
N THR A 229 -18.08 4.07 -17.91
CA THR A 229 -17.61 3.57 -16.63
C THR A 229 -17.25 2.09 -16.69
N SER A 230 -16.33 1.66 -15.81
CA SER A 230 -16.15 0.23 -15.52
C SER A 230 -17.32 -0.27 -14.66
N THR A 231 -17.82 -1.46 -14.94
CA THR A 231 -18.98 -2.01 -14.23
C THR A 231 -18.56 -3.13 -13.29
N ILE A 232 -19.01 -3.07 -12.06
CA ILE A 232 -18.86 -4.10 -11.03
C ILE A 232 -20.25 -4.63 -10.66
N GLN A 233 -20.40 -5.93 -10.63
CA GLN A 233 -21.62 -6.57 -10.15
C GLN A 233 -21.52 -6.75 -8.62
N TRP A 234 -22.53 -6.30 -7.89
CA TRP A 234 -22.57 -6.40 -6.43
C TRP A 234 -22.38 -7.83 -5.92
N ARG A 235 -21.38 -8.03 -5.05
CA ARG A 235 -21.06 -9.32 -4.40
C ARG A 235 -20.87 -10.52 -5.35
N THR A 236 -20.52 -10.27 -6.60
CA THR A 236 -20.20 -11.34 -7.57
C THR A 236 -18.72 -11.31 -7.95
N SER A 237 -18.33 -12.17 -8.89
CA SER A 237 -16.93 -12.24 -9.34
C SER A 237 -16.39 -10.88 -9.76
N PRO A 238 -15.11 -10.59 -9.44
CA PRO A 238 -14.47 -9.35 -9.82
C PRO A 238 -14.50 -9.13 -11.34
N ALA A 239 -14.67 -7.88 -11.76
CA ALA A 239 -14.51 -7.51 -13.15
C ALA A 239 -13.07 -7.66 -13.60
N GLU A 240 -12.83 -8.01 -14.86
CA GLU A 240 -11.49 -7.99 -15.45
C GLU A 240 -11.01 -6.54 -15.63
N ILE A 241 -9.75 -6.31 -15.28
CA ILE A 241 -9.12 -5.02 -15.55
C ILE A 241 -8.72 -4.96 -17.03
N ARG A 242 -9.17 -3.91 -17.71
CA ARG A 242 -8.88 -3.70 -19.12
C ARG A 242 -7.38 -3.41 -19.32
N ARG A 243 -6.82 -3.86 -20.45
CA ARG A 243 -5.39 -3.70 -20.79
C ARG A 243 -4.95 -2.24 -20.95
N ASP A 244 -5.89 -1.34 -21.19
CA ASP A 244 -5.64 0.11 -21.32
C ASP A 244 -5.58 0.85 -19.97
N MET A 245 -5.62 0.12 -18.84
CA MET A 245 -5.53 0.64 -17.47
C MET A 245 -4.28 0.10 -16.73
N PRO A 246 -3.06 0.41 -17.16
CA PRO A 246 -1.84 -0.22 -16.62
C PRO A 246 -1.64 0.04 -15.12
N ALA A 247 -1.88 1.26 -14.65
CA ALA A 247 -1.76 1.57 -13.23
C ALA A 247 -2.74 0.79 -12.35
N ALA A 248 -3.99 0.56 -12.84
CA ALA A 248 -4.97 -0.25 -12.14
C ALA A 248 -4.54 -1.73 -12.07
N ALA A 249 -3.99 -2.27 -13.17
CA ALA A 249 -3.50 -3.63 -13.24
C ALA A 249 -2.30 -3.84 -12.29
N ASP A 250 -1.35 -2.92 -12.31
CA ASP A 250 -0.18 -2.97 -11.41
C ASP A 250 -0.59 -2.85 -9.95
N TYR A 251 -1.54 -1.94 -9.65
CA TYR A 251 -2.05 -1.75 -8.29
C TYR A 251 -2.72 -3.02 -7.76
N LEU A 252 -3.60 -3.65 -8.54
CA LEU A 252 -4.24 -4.90 -8.15
C LEU A 252 -3.22 -6.03 -7.98
N GLY A 253 -2.23 -6.12 -8.88
CA GLY A 253 -1.14 -7.09 -8.78
C GLY A 253 -0.30 -6.93 -7.51
N LEU A 254 -0.05 -5.68 -7.07
CA LEU A 254 0.64 -5.40 -5.80
C LEU A 254 -0.20 -5.78 -4.59
N LEU A 255 -1.49 -5.44 -4.56
CA LEU A 255 -2.41 -5.84 -3.48
C LEU A 255 -2.52 -7.36 -3.39
N ALA A 256 -2.67 -8.06 -4.52
CA ALA A 256 -2.73 -9.51 -4.56
C ALA A 256 -1.44 -10.13 -3.98
N ARG A 257 -0.26 -9.71 -4.43
CA ARG A 257 1.03 -10.20 -3.88
C ARG A 257 1.17 -9.95 -2.40
N ALA A 258 0.78 -8.75 -1.91
CA ALA A 258 0.91 -8.39 -0.50
C ALA A 258 0.02 -9.26 0.41
N LEU A 259 -1.11 -9.76 -0.10
CA LEU A 259 -2.18 -10.37 0.70
C LEU A 259 -2.44 -11.85 0.37
N GLU A 260 -2.07 -12.37 -0.84
CA GLU A 260 -2.38 -13.73 -1.28
C GLU A 260 -1.83 -14.80 -0.34
N ARG A 261 -0.57 -14.66 0.09
CA ARG A 261 0.10 -15.59 1.02
C ARG A 261 -0.07 -15.22 2.48
N ARG A 262 -0.48 -13.99 2.77
CA ARG A 262 -0.54 -13.41 4.10
C ARG A 262 -1.79 -12.52 4.25
N PRO A 263 -3.00 -13.10 4.20
CA PRO A 263 -4.24 -12.33 4.36
C PRO A 263 -4.33 -11.62 5.72
N ASP A 264 -3.62 -12.13 6.74
CA ASP A 264 -3.45 -11.50 8.05
C ASP A 264 -2.77 -10.13 8.00
N ARG A 265 -2.10 -9.77 6.88
CA ARG A 265 -1.49 -8.46 6.66
C ARG A 265 -2.48 -7.36 6.25
N LEU A 266 -3.74 -7.68 5.95
CA LEU A 266 -4.72 -6.68 5.50
C LEU A 266 -4.82 -5.45 6.44
N PRO A 267 -4.88 -5.60 7.77
CA PRO A 267 -4.85 -4.43 8.66
C PRO A 267 -3.57 -3.59 8.55
N ALA A 268 -2.43 -4.21 8.24
CA ALA A 268 -1.17 -3.49 8.05
C ALA A 268 -1.16 -2.71 6.73
N VAL A 269 -1.70 -3.29 5.65
CA VAL A 269 -1.90 -2.61 4.35
C VAL A 269 -2.80 -1.39 4.53
N ILE A 270 -3.97 -1.56 5.16
CA ILE A 270 -4.91 -0.46 5.40
C ILE A 270 -4.25 0.64 6.24
N ARG A 271 -3.53 0.29 7.31
CA ARG A 271 -2.82 1.28 8.13
C ARG A 271 -1.76 2.05 7.34
N HIS A 272 -1.01 1.36 6.49
CA HIS A 272 -0.01 2.00 5.62
C HIS A 272 -0.66 3.00 4.65
N LEU A 273 -1.74 2.57 3.98
CA LEU A 273 -2.47 3.42 3.04
C LEU A 273 -3.17 4.60 3.76
N ALA A 274 -3.70 4.38 4.96
CA ALA A 274 -4.28 5.42 5.80
C ALA A 274 -3.25 6.48 6.26
N GLY A 275 -1.98 6.09 6.38
CA GLY A 275 -0.88 7.02 6.70
C GLY A 275 -0.38 7.85 5.52
N ASP A 276 -0.78 7.56 4.28
CA ASP A 276 -0.43 8.34 3.09
C ASP A 276 -1.52 9.40 2.84
N THR A 277 -1.47 10.49 3.62
CA THR A 277 -2.53 11.50 3.70
C THR A 277 -2.34 12.69 2.77
N THR A 278 -1.22 12.77 2.01
CA THR A 278 -1.00 13.88 1.07
C THR A 278 -2.15 13.94 0.05
N PRO A 279 -2.89 15.06 -0.06
CA PRO A 279 -4.02 15.19 -0.98
C PRO A 279 -3.65 14.85 -2.42
N ARG A 280 -4.46 13.99 -3.07
CA ARG A 280 -4.23 13.52 -4.44
C ARG A 280 -5.52 13.48 -5.25
N LEU A 281 -5.36 13.66 -6.54
CA LEU A 281 -6.43 13.46 -7.50
C LEU A 281 -6.24 12.12 -8.24
N PHE A 282 -7.28 11.63 -8.88
CA PHE A 282 -7.24 10.36 -9.61
C PHE A 282 -6.60 10.45 -11.00
N ASP A 283 -6.12 11.60 -11.42
CA ASP A 283 -5.27 11.80 -12.61
C ASP A 283 -3.80 11.42 -12.37
N GLU A 284 -3.44 11.17 -11.10
CA GLU A 284 -2.12 10.70 -10.69
C GLU A 284 -2.13 9.24 -10.15
N PRO A 285 -2.61 8.24 -10.92
CA PRO A 285 -2.83 6.88 -10.40
C PRO A 285 -1.56 6.16 -9.97
N TRP A 286 -0.40 6.54 -10.52
CA TRP A 286 0.89 5.95 -10.19
C TRP A 286 1.36 6.24 -8.75
N HIS A 287 0.82 7.26 -8.09
CA HIS A 287 1.10 7.49 -6.68
C HIS A 287 0.55 6.37 -5.79
N ALA A 288 -0.62 5.81 -6.12
CA ALA A 288 -1.16 4.67 -5.40
C ALA A 288 -0.27 3.43 -5.57
N VAL A 289 0.19 3.17 -6.80
CA VAL A 289 1.14 2.09 -7.11
C VAL A 289 2.42 2.26 -6.29
N ALA A 290 3.01 3.47 -6.31
CA ALA A 290 4.22 3.78 -5.55
C ALA A 290 4.02 3.64 -4.03
N SER A 291 2.84 3.95 -3.50
CA SER A 291 2.52 3.75 -2.08
C SER A 291 2.57 2.28 -1.69
N LEU A 292 1.92 1.40 -2.46
CA LEU A 292 1.98 -0.06 -2.23
C LEU A 292 3.37 -0.65 -2.46
N GLN A 293 4.13 -0.15 -3.44
CA GLN A 293 5.52 -0.56 -3.62
C GLN A 293 6.37 -0.24 -2.39
N ARG A 294 6.15 0.91 -1.74
CA ARG A 294 6.81 1.25 -0.48
C ARG A 294 6.41 0.30 0.66
N PHE A 295 5.14 -0.12 0.71
CA PHE A 295 4.67 -1.09 1.69
C PHE A 295 5.32 -2.46 1.50
N ASP A 296 5.32 -3.00 0.29
CA ASP A 296 5.80 -4.35 -0.02
C ASP A 296 7.28 -4.39 -0.48
N PHE A 297 8.01 -3.32 -0.24
CA PHE A 297 9.41 -3.17 -0.66
C PHE A 297 10.30 -4.38 -0.36
N PRO A 298 10.28 -5.03 0.84
CA PRO A 298 11.13 -6.18 1.09
C PRO A 298 10.82 -7.38 0.20
N SER A 299 9.54 -7.66 -0.08
CA SER A 299 9.13 -8.77 -0.96
C SER A 299 9.53 -8.49 -2.42
N ILE A 300 9.38 -7.25 -2.88
CA ILE A 300 9.79 -6.85 -4.23
C ILE A 300 11.31 -7.01 -4.41
N VAL A 301 12.09 -6.60 -3.42
CA VAL A 301 13.55 -6.76 -3.44
C VAL A 301 13.93 -8.23 -3.40
N LEU A 302 13.22 -9.06 -2.64
CA LEU A 302 13.45 -10.50 -2.60
C LEU A 302 13.18 -11.16 -3.96
N ASP A 303 12.05 -10.85 -4.60
CA ASP A 303 11.69 -11.37 -5.93
C ASP A 303 12.75 -10.98 -6.98
N ALA A 304 13.17 -9.71 -6.96
CA ALA A 304 14.24 -9.23 -7.84
C ALA A 304 15.59 -9.92 -7.55
N ALA A 305 15.88 -10.19 -6.28
CA ALA A 305 17.09 -10.88 -5.88
C ALA A 305 17.09 -12.36 -6.31
N GLN A 306 15.94 -13.04 -6.26
CA GLN A 306 15.77 -14.39 -6.77
C GLN A 306 15.91 -14.45 -8.31
N ALA A 307 15.44 -13.42 -9.00
CA ALA A 307 15.60 -13.26 -10.45
C ALA A 307 17.00 -12.78 -10.87
N GLY A 308 17.90 -12.49 -9.93
CA GLY A 308 19.25 -11.96 -10.20
C GLY A 308 19.27 -10.53 -10.70
N SER A 309 18.15 -9.77 -10.56
CA SER A 309 17.97 -8.40 -11.06
C SER A 309 17.94 -7.33 -9.96
N ALA A 310 18.09 -7.73 -8.68
CA ALA A 310 18.05 -6.78 -7.58
C ALA A 310 19.27 -5.87 -7.53
N GLU A 311 19.03 -4.58 -7.42
CA GLU A 311 20.10 -3.61 -7.18
C GLU A 311 20.70 -3.78 -5.78
N PRO A 312 22.04 -3.78 -5.63
CA PRO A 312 22.71 -3.87 -4.33
C PRO A 312 22.20 -2.85 -3.31
N ALA A 313 21.94 -1.61 -3.74
CA ALA A 313 21.40 -0.55 -2.90
C ALA A 313 19.99 -0.87 -2.35
N ALA A 314 19.16 -1.56 -3.12
CA ALA A 314 17.83 -1.98 -2.69
C ALA A 314 17.92 -3.07 -1.60
N ILE A 315 18.79 -4.06 -1.79
CA ILE A 315 19.07 -5.11 -0.79
C ILE A 315 19.55 -4.47 0.53
N ARG A 316 20.55 -3.59 0.47
CA ARG A 316 21.07 -2.87 1.64
C ARG A 316 19.99 -2.11 2.40
N ARG A 317 19.07 -1.46 1.67
CA ARG A 317 17.98 -0.69 2.27
C ARG A 317 17.06 -1.55 3.11
N VAL A 318 16.77 -2.81 2.71
CA VAL A 318 15.94 -3.73 3.51
C VAL A 318 16.59 -3.99 4.88
N PHE A 319 17.92 -4.17 4.92
CA PHE A 319 18.66 -4.38 6.16
C PHE A 319 18.73 -3.11 7.02
N THR A 320 19.10 -1.98 6.43
CA THR A 320 19.27 -0.70 7.15
C THR A 320 17.96 -0.15 7.71
N GLN A 321 16.85 -0.33 7.02
CA GLN A 321 15.52 0.06 7.49
C GLN A 321 14.90 -0.94 8.48
N ARG A 322 15.62 -2.01 8.86
CA ARG A 322 15.16 -3.07 9.76
C ARG A 322 13.85 -3.74 9.33
N ARG A 323 13.56 -3.74 8.02
CA ARG A 323 12.32 -4.30 7.46
C ARG A 323 12.39 -5.82 7.23
N LEU A 324 13.48 -6.47 7.60
CA LEU A 324 13.61 -7.93 7.54
C LEU A 324 12.56 -8.67 8.37
N THR A 325 12.04 -8.05 9.44
CA THR A 325 10.98 -8.64 10.27
C THR A 325 9.67 -8.90 9.52
N GLU A 326 9.49 -8.25 8.36
CA GLU A 326 8.33 -8.44 7.49
C GLU A 326 8.43 -9.73 6.64
N LEU A 327 9.62 -10.32 6.56
CA LEU A 327 9.93 -11.54 5.82
C LEU A 327 10.03 -12.74 6.77
N ASP A 328 9.75 -13.94 6.25
CA ASP A 328 10.00 -15.17 6.97
C ASP A 328 11.50 -15.52 7.02
N ASP A 329 11.89 -16.52 7.83
CA ASP A 329 13.27 -16.86 8.04
C ASP A 329 13.98 -17.38 6.76
N ALA A 330 13.26 -18.06 5.87
CA ALA A 330 13.83 -18.53 4.60
C ALA A 330 14.10 -17.36 3.65
N GLN A 331 13.17 -16.41 3.59
CA GLN A 331 13.27 -15.18 2.81
C GLN A 331 14.41 -14.27 3.33
N ARG A 332 14.53 -14.14 4.65
CA ARG A 332 15.64 -13.39 5.28
C ARG A 332 16.98 -14.01 4.94
N ARG A 333 17.11 -15.35 5.03
CA ARG A 333 18.34 -16.05 4.64
C ARG A 333 18.66 -15.86 3.17
N GLN A 334 17.66 -15.87 2.30
CA GLN A 334 17.88 -15.64 0.87
C GLN A 334 18.44 -14.24 0.59
N LEU A 335 17.89 -13.19 1.21
CA LEU A 335 18.43 -11.83 1.08
C LEU A 335 19.84 -11.73 1.66
N LEU A 336 20.11 -12.39 2.79
CA LEU A 336 21.47 -12.39 3.35
C LEU A 336 22.47 -13.09 2.42
N LYS A 337 22.10 -14.20 1.76
CA LYS A 337 22.93 -14.83 0.73
C LYS A 337 23.25 -13.84 -0.40
N ASN A 338 22.26 -13.09 -0.86
CA ASN A 338 22.47 -12.09 -1.91
C ASN A 338 23.39 -10.95 -1.44
N LEU A 339 23.26 -10.50 -0.19
CA LEU A 339 24.16 -9.49 0.38
C LEU A 339 25.60 -10.02 0.50
N ILE A 340 25.78 -11.27 0.93
CA ILE A 340 27.10 -11.94 0.94
C ILE A 340 27.65 -12.03 -0.49
N ALA A 341 26.82 -12.41 -1.46
CA ALA A 341 27.22 -12.57 -2.86
C ALA A 341 27.67 -11.24 -3.51
N ILE A 342 27.21 -10.07 -3.05
CA ILE A 342 27.72 -8.77 -3.49
C ILE A 342 29.21 -8.66 -3.14
N GLY A 343 29.60 -9.03 -1.93
CA GLY A 343 31.00 -9.04 -1.48
C GLY A 343 31.59 -7.64 -1.30
N ASP A 344 30.78 -6.67 -0.92
CA ASP A 344 31.23 -5.29 -0.69
C ASP A 344 31.69 -5.14 0.78
N PRO A 345 32.89 -4.58 1.02
CA PRO A 345 33.39 -4.36 2.39
C PRO A 345 32.46 -3.50 3.27
N GLN A 346 31.72 -2.56 2.68
CA GLN A 346 30.76 -1.73 3.43
C GLN A 346 29.60 -2.55 4.05
N ASP A 347 29.28 -3.71 3.50
CA ASP A 347 28.19 -4.57 3.97
C ASP A 347 28.62 -5.50 5.10
N TRP A 348 29.92 -5.58 5.39
CA TRP A 348 30.45 -6.59 6.30
C TRP A 348 29.86 -6.57 7.71
N ALA A 349 29.70 -5.39 8.28
CA ALA A 349 29.10 -5.25 9.61
C ALA A 349 27.66 -5.84 9.63
N THR A 350 26.89 -5.56 8.60
CA THR A 350 25.53 -6.07 8.41
C THR A 350 25.54 -7.58 8.20
N VAL A 351 26.40 -8.09 7.31
CA VAL A 351 26.57 -9.53 7.07
C VAL A 351 26.88 -10.26 8.36
N ARG A 352 27.88 -9.78 9.14
CA ARG A 352 28.29 -10.42 10.40
C ARG A 352 27.16 -10.46 11.41
N GLN A 353 26.40 -9.36 11.57
CA GLN A 353 25.28 -9.29 12.49
C GLN A 353 24.20 -10.29 12.12
N TYR A 354 23.69 -10.23 10.90
CA TYR A 354 22.56 -11.06 10.48
C TYR A 354 22.97 -12.52 10.22
N PHE A 355 24.22 -12.79 9.88
CA PHE A 355 24.72 -14.16 9.82
C PHE A 355 24.65 -14.81 11.21
N HIS A 356 24.99 -14.09 12.25
CA HIS A 356 24.86 -14.58 13.63
C HIS A 356 23.40 -14.87 14.00
N GLU A 357 22.48 -13.96 13.64
CA GLU A 357 21.05 -14.10 13.95
C GLU A 357 20.39 -15.27 13.19
N LEU A 358 20.75 -15.47 11.93
CA LEU A 358 20.03 -16.37 11.02
C LEU A 358 20.74 -17.72 10.78
N ALA A 359 22.05 -17.76 10.89
CA ALA A 359 22.86 -18.93 10.56
C ALA A 359 22.94 -19.99 11.67
N GLY A 360 22.61 -19.68 12.91
CA GLY A 360 22.69 -20.62 14.04
C GLY A 360 21.94 -21.95 13.81
N LYS A 361 20.96 -21.99 12.88
CA LYS A 361 20.23 -23.18 12.45
C LYS A 361 20.48 -23.58 10.98
N ALA A 362 21.19 -22.78 10.20
CA ALA A 362 21.31 -22.92 8.75
C ALA A 362 22.69 -22.54 8.20
N SER A 363 23.76 -22.61 9.01
CA SER A 363 25.12 -22.29 8.58
C SER A 363 25.57 -23.08 7.34
N GLY A 364 25.20 -24.36 7.24
CA GLY A 364 25.46 -25.18 6.07
C GLY A 364 24.78 -24.71 4.79
N GLU A 365 23.61 -24.06 4.91
CA GLU A 365 22.87 -23.53 3.76
C GLU A 365 23.50 -22.24 3.17
N MET A 366 24.16 -21.45 4.02
CA MET A 366 24.83 -20.20 3.61
C MET A 366 26.28 -20.42 3.17
N PHE A 367 26.86 -21.54 3.55
CA PHE A 367 28.26 -21.87 3.28
C PHE A 367 28.65 -21.80 1.79
N PRO A 368 27.88 -22.39 0.83
CA PRO A 368 28.23 -22.31 -0.58
C PRO A 368 28.42 -20.86 -1.07
N THR A 369 27.49 -19.98 -0.71
CA THR A 369 27.58 -18.55 -1.09
C THR A 369 28.80 -17.87 -0.45
N LEU A 370 29.10 -18.21 0.81
CA LEU A 370 30.29 -17.66 1.49
C LEU A 370 31.58 -18.15 0.82
N ALA A 371 31.64 -19.42 0.43
CA ALA A 371 32.79 -20.02 -0.24
C ALA A 371 33.01 -19.44 -1.65
N ASP A 372 31.94 -19.35 -2.44
CA ASP A 372 32.01 -18.81 -3.80
C ASP A 372 32.41 -17.33 -3.80
N THR A 373 31.81 -16.55 -2.89
CA THR A 373 32.17 -15.14 -2.78
C THR A 373 33.58 -14.94 -2.24
N GLY A 374 33.98 -15.69 -1.21
CA GLY A 374 35.35 -15.67 -0.68
C GLY A 374 36.37 -16.04 -1.74
N HIS A 375 36.09 -17.07 -2.54
CA HIS A 375 36.95 -17.48 -3.66
C HIS A 375 37.07 -16.33 -4.70
N ARG A 376 35.96 -15.76 -5.13
CA ARG A 376 35.95 -14.63 -6.07
C ARG A 376 36.72 -13.42 -5.55
N LEU A 377 36.58 -13.10 -4.27
CA LEU A 377 37.28 -11.97 -3.61
C LEU A 377 38.77 -12.23 -3.47
N LEU A 378 39.19 -13.44 -3.15
CA LEU A 378 40.61 -13.81 -3.04
C LEU A 378 41.32 -13.72 -4.40
N TRP A 379 40.69 -14.26 -5.44
CA TRP A 379 41.27 -14.32 -6.79
C TRP A 379 40.96 -13.10 -7.68
N ALA A 380 40.40 -12.04 -7.11
CA ALA A 380 40.21 -10.76 -7.77
C ALA A 380 41.53 -10.01 -8.00
N GLN A 381 41.52 -8.98 -8.85
CA GLN A 381 42.67 -8.09 -9.09
C GLN A 381 42.28 -6.64 -8.82
N PRO A 382 42.76 -6.04 -7.71
CA PRO A 382 43.52 -6.66 -6.61
C PRO A 382 42.63 -7.58 -5.74
N PRO A 383 43.24 -8.52 -4.97
CA PRO A 383 42.51 -9.36 -4.05
C PRO A 383 41.92 -8.53 -2.90
N SER A 384 40.70 -8.87 -2.47
CA SER A 384 40.05 -8.18 -1.36
C SER A 384 40.44 -8.73 -0.01
N LEU A 385 40.84 -7.86 0.91
CA LEU A 385 41.12 -8.24 2.30
C LEU A 385 39.88 -8.74 3.06
N LEU A 386 38.66 -8.46 2.55
CA LEU A 386 37.41 -8.94 3.13
C LEU A 386 37.37 -10.49 3.24
N VAL A 387 38.13 -11.20 2.41
CA VAL A 387 38.24 -12.65 2.50
C VAL A 387 38.74 -13.13 3.87
N ARG A 388 39.57 -12.37 4.56
CA ARG A 388 40.04 -12.69 5.93
C ARG A 388 38.87 -12.71 6.91
N GLU A 389 37.99 -11.72 6.80
CA GLU A 389 36.79 -11.60 7.63
C GLU A 389 35.83 -12.79 7.40
N TYR A 390 35.74 -13.27 6.15
CA TYR A 390 34.94 -14.45 5.81
C TYR A 390 35.50 -15.72 6.46
N VAL A 391 36.83 -15.87 6.50
CA VAL A 391 37.47 -17.00 7.17
C VAL A 391 37.25 -16.93 8.69
N GLU A 392 37.34 -15.76 9.30
CA GLU A 392 37.04 -15.58 10.73
C GLU A 392 35.58 -15.89 11.06
N LEU A 393 34.66 -15.49 10.19
CA LEU A 393 33.26 -15.82 10.34
C LEU A 393 33.04 -17.33 10.25
N ALA A 394 33.62 -18.00 9.23
CA ALA A 394 33.56 -19.44 9.05
C ALA A 394 34.13 -20.22 10.25
N GLU A 395 35.20 -19.70 10.86
CA GLU A 395 35.82 -20.30 12.04
C GLU A 395 34.87 -20.37 13.24
N ARG A 396 34.12 -19.29 13.48
CA ARG A 396 33.10 -19.24 14.57
C ARG A 396 32.00 -20.30 14.43
N TYR A 397 31.77 -20.76 13.23
CA TYR A 397 30.72 -21.75 12.93
C TYR A 397 31.26 -23.14 12.56
N GLY A 398 32.58 -23.37 12.78
CA GLY A 398 33.21 -24.65 12.50
C GLY A 398 33.37 -25.01 11.01
N LEU A 399 33.28 -23.96 10.13
CA LEU A 399 33.32 -24.10 8.66
C LEU A 399 34.68 -23.68 8.07
N ALA A 400 35.69 -23.38 8.90
CA ALA A 400 36.96 -22.80 8.43
C ALA A 400 37.71 -23.75 7.50
N ASP A 401 37.79 -25.07 7.83
CA ASP A 401 38.47 -26.05 6.99
C ASP A 401 37.80 -26.20 5.62
N ASP A 402 36.48 -26.19 5.59
CA ASP A 402 35.73 -26.24 4.33
C ASP A 402 35.97 -24.99 3.47
N LEU A 403 35.92 -23.82 4.10
CA LEU A 403 36.12 -22.56 3.39
C LEU A 403 37.57 -22.46 2.86
N LEU A 404 38.57 -22.67 3.70
CA LEU A 404 39.96 -22.64 3.28
C LEU A 404 40.24 -23.65 2.16
N ALA A 405 39.68 -24.85 2.24
CA ALA A 405 39.79 -25.85 1.16
C ALA A 405 39.20 -25.37 -0.17
N ALA A 406 38.06 -24.66 -0.12
CA ALA A 406 37.45 -24.04 -1.31
C ALA A 406 38.30 -22.88 -1.88
N LEU A 407 38.91 -22.07 -1.02
CA LEU A 407 39.74 -20.92 -1.41
C LEU A 407 41.08 -21.33 -2.06
N VAL A 408 41.61 -22.54 -1.74
CA VAL A 408 42.87 -23.08 -2.28
C VAL A 408 42.76 -23.42 -3.78
N VAL A 409 41.57 -23.67 -4.31
CA VAL A 409 41.38 -24.03 -5.72
C VAL A 409 41.57 -22.77 -6.60
N PRO A 410 42.60 -22.73 -7.49
CA PRO A 410 42.78 -21.55 -8.34
C PRO A 410 41.71 -21.50 -9.44
N PRO A 411 41.39 -20.31 -9.93
CA PRO A 411 40.48 -20.16 -11.09
C PRO A 411 41.15 -20.72 -12.36
N GLU A 412 40.36 -21.20 -13.28
CA GLU A 412 40.81 -21.62 -14.62
C GLU A 412 40.48 -20.52 -15.67
N PRO A 413 41.41 -20.11 -16.54
CA PRO A 413 42.83 -20.47 -16.55
C PRO A 413 43.63 -19.81 -15.44
N PRO A 414 44.76 -20.40 -15.02
CA PRO A 414 45.59 -19.88 -13.93
C PRO A 414 46.23 -18.54 -14.36
N ALA A 415 45.58 -17.45 -13.99
CA ALA A 415 46.12 -16.11 -14.21
C ALA A 415 47.39 -15.88 -13.36
N ARG A 416 48.23 -14.90 -13.76
CA ARG A 416 49.39 -14.47 -12.96
C ARG A 416 48.92 -13.67 -11.72
N LEU A 417 48.35 -14.39 -10.75
CA LEU A 417 47.72 -13.81 -9.57
C LEU A 417 48.67 -13.82 -8.37
N VAL A 418 49.85 -13.20 -8.49
CA VAL A 418 50.87 -13.21 -7.43
C VAL A 418 50.31 -12.67 -6.11
N GLN A 419 49.66 -11.51 -6.12
CA GLN A 419 49.08 -10.92 -4.90
C GLN A 419 48.03 -11.79 -4.24
N ALA A 420 47.19 -12.48 -5.03
CA ALA A 420 46.20 -13.39 -4.49
C ALA A 420 46.83 -14.62 -3.87
N ARG A 421 47.92 -15.16 -4.45
CA ARG A 421 48.69 -16.26 -3.89
C ARG A 421 49.39 -15.88 -2.60
N ASP A 422 49.98 -14.70 -2.54
CA ASP A 422 50.61 -14.18 -1.34
C ASP A 422 49.59 -14.04 -0.20
N LEU A 423 48.42 -13.44 -0.49
CA LEU A 423 47.34 -13.31 0.49
C LEU A 423 46.83 -14.67 0.96
N ALA A 424 46.63 -15.62 0.04
CA ALA A 424 46.21 -16.98 0.35
C ALA A 424 47.25 -17.70 1.20
N ALA A 425 48.53 -17.59 0.87
CA ALA A 425 49.63 -18.21 1.61
C ALA A 425 49.69 -17.67 3.02
N GLN A 426 49.65 -16.32 3.20
CA GLN A 426 49.65 -15.70 4.53
C GLN A 426 48.49 -16.21 5.39
N MET A 427 47.27 -16.21 4.84
CA MET A 427 46.09 -16.68 5.56
C MET A 427 46.18 -18.12 5.97
N LEU A 428 46.64 -19.01 5.06
CA LEU A 428 46.82 -20.44 5.32
C LEU A 428 47.90 -20.69 6.33
N THR A 429 49.06 -20.05 6.19
CA THR A 429 50.19 -20.21 7.13
C THR A 429 49.80 -19.76 8.54
N GLN A 430 49.15 -18.63 8.67
CA GLN A 430 48.65 -18.15 9.95
C GLN A 430 47.73 -19.18 10.63
N ARG A 431 46.80 -19.78 9.87
CA ARG A 431 45.81 -20.73 10.42
C ARG A 431 46.43 -22.08 10.72
N LEU A 432 47.29 -22.59 9.84
CA LEU A 432 48.00 -23.85 10.07
C LEU A 432 48.93 -23.79 11.27
N ARG A 433 49.55 -22.65 11.52
CA ARG A 433 50.39 -22.43 12.71
C ARG A 433 49.56 -22.34 14.01
N SER A 434 48.40 -21.68 13.97
CA SER A 434 47.58 -21.51 15.17
C SER A 434 46.79 -22.75 15.57
N GLY A 435 46.27 -23.51 14.61
CA GLY A 435 45.40 -24.67 14.86
C GLY A 435 46.09 -26.04 14.70
N GLY A 436 47.34 -26.07 14.22
CA GLY A 436 48.05 -27.28 13.84
C GLY A 436 47.48 -27.91 12.54
N THR A 437 48.33 -28.63 11.84
CA THR A 437 47.95 -29.28 10.53
C THR A 437 46.87 -30.34 10.66
N ALA A 438 46.67 -30.91 11.84
CA ALA A 438 45.63 -31.88 12.12
C ALA A 438 44.21 -31.27 12.14
N ALA A 439 44.08 -29.98 12.44
CA ALA A 439 42.81 -29.30 12.52
C ALA A 439 42.20 -29.00 11.13
N PHE A 440 42.99 -29.04 10.04
CA PHE A 440 42.58 -28.63 8.69
C PHE A 440 42.82 -29.74 7.63
N PRO A 441 42.21 -30.94 7.77
CA PRO A 441 42.46 -32.09 6.87
C PRO A 441 42.01 -31.84 5.43
N LYS A 442 40.90 -31.10 5.21
CA LYS A 442 40.37 -30.80 3.86
C LYS A 442 41.26 -29.75 3.17
N THR A 443 41.68 -28.72 3.88
CA THR A 443 42.62 -27.68 3.39
C THR A 443 43.93 -28.31 2.98
N ARG A 444 44.50 -29.22 3.80
CA ARG A 444 45.74 -29.94 3.47
C ARG A 444 45.61 -30.76 2.22
N ARG A 445 44.49 -31.48 2.06
CA ARG A 445 44.22 -32.28 0.85
C ARG A 445 44.09 -31.38 -0.40
N ALA A 446 43.46 -30.24 -0.27
CA ALA A 446 43.33 -29.27 -1.35
C ALA A 446 44.67 -28.64 -1.74
N LEU A 447 45.51 -28.28 -0.75
CA LEU A 447 46.89 -27.80 -0.98
C LEU A 447 47.74 -28.81 -1.73
N GLY A 448 47.62 -30.11 -1.42
CA GLY A 448 48.32 -31.16 -2.16
C GLY A 448 47.97 -31.26 -3.64
N ARG A 449 46.85 -30.69 -4.05
CA ARG A 449 46.42 -30.55 -5.45
C ARG A 449 46.80 -29.20 -6.10
N ASN A 450 47.36 -28.27 -5.31
CA ASN A 450 47.82 -26.96 -5.78
C ASN A 450 49.29 -26.74 -5.37
N PRO A 451 50.28 -27.40 -6.08
CA PRO A 451 51.66 -27.36 -5.72
C PRO A 451 52.28 -25.96 -5.72
N VAL A 452 51.79 -25.09 -6.58
CA VAL A 452 52.24 -23.69 -6.65
C VAL A 452 51.94 -22.97 -5.34
N LEU A 453 50.68 -23.02 -4.86
CA LEU A 453 50.32 -22.37 -3.60
C LEU A 453 50.97 -23.07 -2.40
N ALA A 454 51.13 -24.38 -2.45
CA ALA A 454 51.87 -25.13 -1.41
C ALA A 454 53.29 -24.62 -1.23
N CYS A 455 54.03 -24.34 -2.30
CA CYS A 455 55.35 -23.73 -2.25
C CYS A 455 55.35 -22.35 -1.57
N TYR A 456 54.35 -21.51 -1.85
CA TYR A 456 54.20 -20.21 -1.19
C TYR A 456 53.95 -20.36 0.33
N VAL A 457 53.08 -21.32 0.74
CA VAL A 457 52.80 -21.59 2.15
C VAL A 457 54.03 -22.14 2.90
N ILE A 458 54.91 -22.90 2.24
CA ILE A 458 56.13 -23.42 2.84
C ILE A 458 57.19 -22.32 2.97
N ALA A 459 57.17 -21.33 2.05
CA ALA A 459 58.15 -20.23 2.06
C ALA A 459 57.82 -19.13 3.12
N GLU A 460 56.60 -19.02 3.54
CA GLU A 460 56.12 -18.13 4.62
C GLU A 460 56.33 -18.78 6.01
#